data_e2af0c1522d35c42ea4c298c42c74430
#
_entry.id   e2af0c1522d35c42ea4c298c42c74430
#
_cell.length_a   1.000
_cell.length_b   1.000
_cell.length_c   1.000
_cell.angle_alpha   90.00
_cell.angle_beta   90.00
_cell.angle_gamma   90.00
#
_symmetry.space_group_name_H-M   'P 1'
#
loop_
_entity.id
_entity.type
_entity.pdbx_description
1 polymer ?
#
loop_
_entity_poly.entity_id
_entity_poly.type
_entity_poly.pdbx_seq_one_letter_code
_entity_poly.pdbx_strand_id
1 'polypeptide(L)'
;MEREAAEKRIQELRDLVRYNSRLYYELDSPELDDYEYDLLYHELLDLEEEYPELRTPDSPTQKVGGAASLKFEPVQHAVQMGSLQDVFSYEELFEFGERVHSVIENPEYVVEPKIDGLSVSLEYRNGM
;
A
#
# COMPACT_ATOMS: atom_id res chain seq x y z
N MET A 1 -18.00 3.43 16.17
CA MET A 1 -18.55 2.03 16.19
C MET A 1 -18.39 1.50 17.61
N GLU A 2 -19.24 0.56 18.10
CA GLU A 2 -18.95 -0.09 19.38
C GLU A 2 -17.70 -0.98 19.27
N ARG A 3 -16.87 -1.02 20.31
CA ARG A 3 -15.57 -1.70 20.31
C ARG A 3 -15.65 -3.17 19.87
N GLU A 4 -16.64 -3.91 20.34
CA GLU A 4 -16.84 -5.33 19.98
C GLU A 4 -17.15 -5.50 18.48
N ALA A 5 -17.95 -4.59 17.92
CA ALA A 5 -18.25 -4.58 16.49
C ALA A 5 -17.00 -4.21 15.66
N ALA A 6 -16.18 -3.26 16.14
CA ALA A 6 -14.92 -2.90 15.51
C ALA A 6 -13.93 -4.07 15.50
N GLU A 7 -13.76 -4.77 16.63
CA GLU A 7 -12.88 -5.94 16.73
C GLU A 7 -13.27 -7.04 15.74
N LYS A 8 -14.57 -7.33 15.63
CA LYS A 8 -15.07 -8.30 14.66
C LYS A 8 -14.82 -7.84 13.23
N ARG A 9 -15.09 -6.57 12.92
CA ARG A 9 -14.89 -6.03 11.57
C ARG A 9 -13.41 -6.00 11.17
N ILE A 10 -12.51 -5.62 12.06
CA ILE A 10 -11.06 -5.67 11.86
C ILE A 10 -10.61 -7.09 11.53
N GLN A 11 -11.12 -8.10 12.24
CA GLN A 11 -10.74 -9.48 11.96
C GLN A 11 -11.23 -9.94 10.58
N GLU A 12 -12.49 -9.63 10.23
CA GLU A 12 -13.03 -9.92 8.89
C GLU A 12 -12.20 -9.26 7.77
N LEU A 13 -11.85 -7.99 7.94
CA LEU A 13 -11.04 -7.25 6.97
C LEU A 13 -9.63 -7.82 6.84
N ARG A 14 -8.97 -8.18 7.94
CA ARG A 14 -7.66 -8.83 7.90
C ARG A 14 -7.68 -10.13 7.10
N ASP A 15 -8.71 -10.93 7.27
CA ASP A 15 -8.84 -12.20 6.56
C ASP A 15 -9.12 -11.96 5.06
N LEU A 16 -9.98 -11.00 4.73
CA LEU A 16 -10.26 -10.61 3.34
C LEU A 16 -9.03 -10.03 2.64
N VAL A 17 -8.31 -9.11 3.28
CA VAL A 17 -7.11 -8.50 2.72
C VAL A 17 -6.02 -9.55 2.52
N ARG A 18 -5.78 -10.44 3.50
CA ARG A 18 -4.80 -11.55 3.36
C ARG A 18 -5.17 -12.50 2.22
N TYR A 19 -6.44 -12.86 2.12
CA TYR A 19 -6.92 -13.76 1.07
C TYR A 19 -6.70 -13.15 -0.31
N ASN A 20 -7.13 -11.91 -0.53
CA ASN A 20 -6.99 -11.25 -1.83
C ASN A 20 -5.54 -10.91 -2.17
N SER A 21 -4.71 -10.52 -1.19
CA SER A 21 -3.26 -10.38 -1.39
C SER A 21 -2.63 -11.68 -1.90
N ARG A 22 -3.02 -12.82 -1.32
CA ARG A 22 -2.51 -14.10 -1.77
C ARG A 22 -2.93 -14.43 -3.20
N LEU A 23 -4.19 -14.18 -3.55
CA LEU A 23 -4.69 -14.38 -4.92
C LEU A 23 -3.91 -13.53 -5.92
N TYR A 24 -3.64 -12.27 -5.57
CA TYR A 24 -2.94 -11.33 -6.43
C TYR A 24 -1.45 -11.69 -6.56
N TYR A 25 -0.72 -11.79 -5.42
CA TYR A 25 0.75 -11.92 -5.43
C TYR A 25 1.28 -13.35 -5.63
N GLU A 26 0.54 -14.36 -5.21
CA GLU A 26 1.02 -15.75 -5.25
C GLU A 26 0.36 -16.58 -6.36
N LEU A 27 -0.91 -16.34 -6.64
CA LEU A 27 -1.71 -17.18 -7.55
C LEU A 27 -1.99 -16.52 -8.89
N ASP A 28 -1.67 -15.21 -9.05
CA ASP A 28 -1.94 -14.43 -10.28
C ASP A 28 -3.41 -14.59 -10.75
N SER A 29 -4.33 -14.58 -9.80
CA SER A 29 -5.76 -14.81 -10.01
C SER A 29 -6.59 -13.91 -9.10
N PRO A 30 -6.53 -12.57 -9.27
CA PRO A 30 -7.28 -11.64 -8.44
C PRO A 30 -8.80 -11.85 -8.64
N GLU A 31 -9.54 -11.83 -7.52
CA GLU A 31 -11.01 -11.87 -7.50
C GLU A 31 -11.62 -10.47 -7.33
N LEU A 32 -10.86 -9.52 -6.77
CA LEU A 32 -11.24 -8.12 -6.65
C LEU A 32 -10.43 -7.28 -7.64
N ASP A 33 -11.01 -6.18 -8.09
CA ASP A 33 -10.22 -5.15 -8.76
C ASP A 33 -9.39 -4.34 -7.75
N ASP A 34 -8.41 -3.57 -8.24
CA ASP A 34 -7.48 -2.83 -7.39
C ASP A 34 -8.23 -1.84 -6.49
N TYR A 35 -9.27 -1.19 -7.01
CA TYR A 35 -10.06 -0.22 -6.25
C TYR A 35 -10.86 -0.89 -5.12
N GLU A 36 -11.46 -2.06 -5.37
CA GLU A 36 -12.20 -2.82 -4.37
C GLU A 36 -11.26 -3.32 -3.26
N TYR A 37 -10.05 -3.78 -3.63
CA TYR A 37 -9.03 -4.18 -2.68
C TYR A 37 -8.58 -3.00 -1.80
N ASP A 38 -8.31 -1.87 -2.42
CA ASP A 38 -7.86 -0.66 -1.72
C ASP A 38 -8.90 -0.14 -0.73
N LEU A 39 -10.18 -0.19 -1.07
CA LEU A 39 -11.25 0.16 -0.13
C LEU A 39 -11.25 -0.72 1.13
N LEU A 40 -11.06 -2.05 0.98
CA LEU A 40 -10.96 -2.94 2.14
C LEU A 40 -9.71 -2.66 2.99
N TYR A 41 -8.60 -2.36 2.32
CA TYR A 41 -7.34 -2.05 2.99
C TYR A 41 -7.42 -0.74 3.76
N HIS A 42 -8.02 0.30 3.18
CA HIS A 42 -8.22 1.59 3.84
C HIS A 42 -9.20 1.49 5.01
N GLU A 43 -10.33 0.77 4.86
CA GLU A 43 -11.25 0.52 5.97
C GLU A 43 -10.54 -0.15 7.16
N LEU A 44 -9.62 -1.10 6.87
CA LEU A 44 -8.82 -1.73 7.91
C LEU A 44 -7.86 -0.75 8.57
N LEU A 45 -7.19 0.11 7.80
CA LEU A 45 -6.29 1.15 8.32
C LEU A 45 -7.02 2.10 9.24
N ASP A 46 -8.15 2.64 8.80
CA ASP A 46 -8.95 3.61 9.54
C ASP A 46 -9.43 3.01 10.89
N LEU A 47 -9.91 1.77 10.86
CA LEU A 47 -10.32 1.08 12.09
C LEU A 47 -9.14 0.79 13.03
N GLU A 48 -7.97 0.45 12.52
CA GLU A 48 -6.77 0.27 13.33
C GLU A 48 -6.18 1.59 13.86
N GLU A 49 -6.48 2.72 13.23
CA GLU A 49 -6.17 4.05 13.75
C GLU A 49 -7.18 4.50 14.81
N GLU A 50 -8.48 4.24 14.60
CA GLU A 50 -9.52 4.54 15.58
C GLU A 50 -9.40 3.69 16.85
N TYR A 51 -8.92 2.41 16.71
CA TYR A 51 -8.74 1.44 17.81
C TYR A 51 -7.31 0.89 17.86
N PRO A 52 -6.32 1.70 18.27
CA PRO A 52 -4.90 1.29 18.23
C PRO A 52 -4.58 0.05 19.06
N GLU A 53 -5.36 -0.21 20.12
CA GLU A 53 -5.21 -1.39 20.96
C GLU A 53 -5.62 -2.70 20.28
N LEU A 54 -6.38 -2.62 19.17
CA LEU A 54 -6.75 -3.78 18.34
C LEU A 54 -5.73 -4.05 17.23
N ARG A 55 -4.80 -3.13 16.99
CA ARG A 55 -3.73 -3.31 15.99
C ARG A 55 -2.76 -4.40 16.44
N THR A 56 -2.49 -5.36 15.57
CA THR A 56 -1.57 -6.46 15.84
C THR A 56 -0.36 -6.41 14.90
N PRO A 57 0.84 -6.88 15.35
CA PRO A 57 2.04 -6.85 14.51
C PRO A 57 1.96 -7.71 13.24
N ASP A 58 1.00 -8.62 13.18
CA ASP A 58 0.75 -9.50 12.03
C ASP A 58 -0.33 -8.96 11.10
N SER A 59 -0.91 -7.79 11.38
CA SER A 59 -1.89 -7.16 10.50
C SER A 59 -1.30 -6.93 9.09
N PRO A 60 -2.10 -7.12 8.02
CA PRO A 60 -1.69 -6.79 6.66
C PRO A 60 -1.23 -5.33 6.51
N THR A 61 -1.75 -4.42 7.32
CA THR A 61 -1.35 -3.00 7.34
C THR A 61 0.06 -2.77 7.87
N GLN A 62 0.65 -3.76 8.58
CA GLN A 62 1.99 -3.69 9.15
C GLN A 62 3.02 -4.46 8.32
N LYS A 63 2.59 -5.16 7.29
CA LYS A 63 3.47 -5.96 6.43
C LYS A 63 3.15 -5.67 4.97
N VAL A 64 4.18 -5.42 4.19
CA VAL A 64 4.06 -5.42 2.72
C VAL A 64 3.69 -6.83 2.27
N GLY A 65 2.64 -6.95 1.46
CA GLY A 65 2.13 -8.23 1.00
C GLY A 65 3.09 -8.98 0.06
N GLY A 66 2.92 -10.29 0.00
CA GLY A 66 3.62 -11.18 -0.91
C GLY A 66 4.90 -11.80 -0.31
N ALA A 67 4.99 -13.13 -0.37
CA ALA A 67 6.24 -13.82 -0.12
C ALA A 67 7.10 -13.71 -1.39
N ALA A 68 8.39 -13.34 -1.24
CA ALA A 68 9.32 -13.35 -2.36
C ALA A 68 9.34 -14.74 -3.03
N SER A 69 9.27 -14.77 -4.35
CA SER A 69 9.33 -16.03 -5.09
C SER A 69 10.64 -16.75 -4.81
N LEU A 70 10.56 -18.01 -4.36
CA LEU A 70 11.74 -18.86 -4.16
C LEU A 70 12.44 -19.27 -5.49
N LYS A 71 11.89 -18.86 -6.63
CA LYS A 71 12.45 -19.16 -7.97
C LYS A 71 13.66 -18.32 -8.32
N PHE A 72 13.85 -17.19 -7.65
CA PHE A 72 14.93 -16.25 -7.91
C PHE A 72 15.75 -15.99 -6.65
N GLU A 73 17.04 -15.77 -6.83
CA GLU A 73 17.93 -15.40 -5.73
C GLU A 73 17.59 -13.98 -5.25
N PRO A 74 17.37 -13.77 -3.94
CA PRO A 74 17.08 -12.45 -3.40
C PRO A 74 18.28 -11.50 -3.59
N VAL A 75 18.01 -10.29 -4.08
CA VAL A 75 19.01 -9.21 -4.19
C VAL A 75 18.59 -8.05 -3.29
N GLN A 76 19.52 -7.60 -2.44
CA GLN A 76 19.29 -6.45 -1.58
C GLN A 76 19.53 -5.16 -2.37
N HIS A 77 18.52 -4.28 -2.42
CA HIS A 77 18.66 -2.95 -3.00
C HIS A 77 19.57 -2.07 -2.14
N ALA A 78 20.47 -1.32 -2.79
CA ALA A 78 21.33 -0.33 -2.12
C ALA A 78 20.52 0.87 -1.60
N VAL A 79 19.42 1.21 -2.28
CA VAL A 79 18.49 2.27 -1.90
C VAL A 79 17.09 1.67 -1.83
N GLN A 80 16.37 1.95 -0.75
CA GLN A 80 15.00 1.49 -0.59
C GLN A 80 14.12 2.03 -1.72
N MET A 81 13.35 1.16 -2.35
CA MET A 81 12.34 1.55 -3.33
C MET A 81 11.08 1.98 -2.57
N GLY A 82 10.70 3.24 -2.73
CA GLY A 82 9.50 3.79 -2.10
C GLY A 82 8.24 3.46 -2.90
N SER A 83 7.13 3.30 -2.21
CA SER A 83 5.80 3.25 -2.81
C SER A 83 5.20 4.65 -2.91
N LEU A 84 4.32 4.87 -3.90
CA LEU A 84 3.49 6.06 -3.97
C LEU A 84 2.31 5.91 -3.01
N GLN A 85 1.89 7.02 -2.41
CA GLN A 85 0.67 7.05 -1.61
C GLN A 85 -0.54 7.27 -2.52
N ASP A 86 -1.60 6.52 -2.24
CA ASP A 86 -2.86 6.68 -2.94
C ASP A 86 -3.69 7.80 -2.31
N VAL A 87 -4.56 8.43 -3.10
CA VAL A 87 -5.55 9.42 -2.65
C VAL A 87 -6.89 9.06 -3.28
N PHE A 88 -7.96 9.07 -2.48
CA PHE A 88 -9.31 8.67 -2.90
C PHE A 88 -10.31 9.82 -2.89
N SER A 89 -9.89 11.00 -2.44
CA SER A 89 -10.74 12.18 -2.39
C SER A 89 -10.02 13.44 -2.87
N TYR A 90 -10.79 14.47 -3.19
CA TYR A 90 -10.21 15.78 -3.49
C TYR A 90 -9.58 16.41 -2.24
N GLU A 91 -10.12 16.15 -1.08
CA GLU A 91 -9.61 16.62 0.20
C GLU A 91 -8.18 16.10 0.41
N GLU A 92 -7.96 14.80 0.25
CA GLU A 92 -6.63 14.17 0.35
C GLU A 92 -5.65 14.70 -0.70
N LEU A 93 -6.14 14.96 -1.92
CA LEU A 93 -5.33 15.60 -2.96
C LEU A 93 -4.90 17.02 -2.58
N PHE A 94 -5.78 17.80 -1.96
CA PHE A 94 -5.44 19.14 -1.47
C PHE A 94 -4.43 19.07 -0.32
N GLU A 95 -4.59 18.13 0.61
CA GLU A 95 -3.62 17.90 1.70
C GLU A 95 -2.24 17.51 1.17
N PHE A 96 -2.19 16.69 0.12
CA PHE A 96 -0.93 16.41 -0.57
C PHE A 96 -0.31 17.71 -1.11
N GLY A 97 -1.08 18.56 -1.78
CA GLY A 97 -0.64 19.86 -2.26
C GLY A 97 -0.09 20.75 -1.14
N GLU A 98 -0.77 20.81 0.01
CA GLU A 98 -0.32 21.59 1.17
C GLU A 98 0.99 21.05 1.74
N ARG A 99 1.15 19.71 1.82
CA ARG A 99 2.43 19.10 2.25
C ARG A 99 3.58 19.49 1.31
N VAL A 100 3.36 19.49 0.00
CA VAL A 100 4.39 19.90 -0.98
C VAL A 100 4.71 21.39 -0.82
N HIS A 101 3.69 22.26 -0.72
CA HIS A 101 3.88 23.69 -0.51
C HIS A 101 4.58 24.05 0.81
N SER A 102 4.46 23.22 1.83
CA SER A 102 5.18 23.42 3.10
C SER A 102 6.71 23.30 2.95
N VAL A 103 7.17 22.63 1.90
CA VAL A 103 8.60 22.38 1.63
C VAL A 103 9.09 23.18 0.42
N ILE A 104 8.25 23.39 -0.58
CA ILE A 104 8.59 24.06 -1.84
C ILE A 104 7.62 25.22 -2.05
N GLU A 105 8.15 26.45 -2.11
CA GLU A 105 7.34 27.69 -2.19
C GLU A 105 6.48 27.77 -3.46
N ASN A 106 7.04 27.38 -4.62
CA ASN A 106 6.34 27.41 -5.91
C ASN A 106 6.57 26.07 -6.65
N PRO A 107 5.87 24.98 -6.27
CA PRO A 107 6.03 23.69 -6.93
C PRO A 107 5.41 23.70 -8.33
N GLU A 108 6.08 23.04 -9.27
CA GLU A 108 5.50 22.65 -10.54
C GLU A 108 5.13 21.17 -10.50
N TYR A 109 3.98 20.83 -11.09
CA TYR A 109 3.47 19.47 -11.11
C TYR A 109 3.45 18.92 -12.53
N VAL A 110 3.86 17.64 -12.66
CA VAL A 110 3.65 16.83 -13.85
C VAL A 110 2.65 15.74 -13.52
N VAL A 111 1.63 15.57 -14.34
CA VAL A 111 0.62 14.53 -14.18
C VAL A 111 0.90 13.44 -15.19
N GLU A 112 1.08 12.21 -14.71
CA GLU A 112 1.41 11.06 -15.52
C GLU A 112 0.51 9.87 -15.13
N PRO A 113 0.12 8.99 -16.07
CA PRO A 113 -0.51 7.73 -15.74
C PRO A 113 0.45 6.86 -14.93
N LYS A 114 -0.01 6.30 -13.80
CA LYS A 114 0.71 5.26 -13.08
C LYS A 114 0.48 3.95 -13.79
N ILE A 115 1.50 3.48 -14.53
CA ILE A 115 1.42 2.19 -15.21
C ILE A 115 1.68 1.10 -14.17
N ASP A 116 0.79 0.12 -14.11
CA ASP A 116 0.99 -1.07 -13.31
C ASP A 116 2.02 -2.00 -13.94
N GLY A 117 2.83 -2.64 -13.12
CA GLY A 117 3.83 -3.60 -13.59
C GLY A 117 5.05 -3.73 -12.69
N LEU A 118 6.09 -4.40 -13.24
CA LEU A 118 7.35 -4.67 -12.55
C LEU A 118 8.12 -3.39 -12.24
N SER A 119 8.49 -3.22 -10.96
CA SER A 119 9.51 -2.23 -10.59
C SER A 119 10.88 -2.73 -10.98
N VAL A 120 11.66 -1.89 -11.66
CA VAL A 120 13.01 -2.22 -12.14
C VAL A 120 14.00 -1.21 -11.59
N SER A 121 15.07 -1.70 -10.98
CA SER A 121 16.22 -0.88 -10.59
C SER A 121 17.38 -1.15 -11.54
N LEU A 122 17.96 -0.10 -12.12
CA LEU A 122 19.12 -0.17 -13.00
C LEU A 122 20.27 0.60 -12.37
N GLU A 123 21.39 -0.08 -12.14
CA GLU A 123 22.62 0.57 -11.69
C GLU A 123 23.62 0.66 -12.83
N TYR A 124 24.13 1.86 -13.08
CA TYR A 124 25.21 2.10 -14.04
C TYR A 124 26.49 2.45 -13.30
N ARG A 125 27.57 1.68 -13.55
CA ARG A 125 28.91 1.97 -13.03
C ARG A 125 29.88 2.17 -14.22
N ASN A 126 30.47 3.38 -14.33
CA ASN A 126 31.36 3.76 -15.43
C ASN A 126 30.74 3.58 -16.82
N GLY A 127 29.44 3.79 -16.95
CA GLY A 127 28.71 3.66 -18.22
C GLY A 127 28.30 2.22 -18.60
N MET A 128 28.47 1.28 -17.68
CA MET A 128 28.09 -0.13 -17.84
C MET A 128 27.07 -0.52 -16.80
#